data_6600523ac633b390989ddd5414d73a24
#
_entry.id   6600523ac633b390989ddd5414d73a24
#
_cell.length_a   1.000
_cell.length_b   1.000
_cell.length_c   1.000
_cell.angle_alpha   90.00
_cell.angle_beta   90.00
_cell.angle_gamma   90.00
#
_symmetry.space_group_name_H-M   'P 1'
#
loop_
_entity.id
_entity.type
_entity.pdbx_description
1 polymer ?
#
loop_
_entity_poly.entity_id
_entity_poly.type
_entity_poly.pdbx_seq_one_letter_code
_entity_poly.pdbx_strand_id
1 'polypeptide(L)'
;MTTYGSIIFAEHVPGRSAEAVLRLEAAGYADVGKTNLHEFAYGVTSENPHFGTVPNPLAPGRIAGGSSGGSAAALAAGLADAALGTDSGGSIRIPAACCGVVGFKPTYGLVPLDGCFPLAPSFDHAGPMARTVAECTELLGHLAPSFRPARPLDPAELRIAVTWLDKAEPLVRARVETAAAQFGDRRAVELPKPKGADRAFMYEIARVHEGLFPENEESYGADVREKLEQCFAVSQRDADAAAADRDLFRERCLELLEPFDLLLTPTLAFVAPPVGRIGNDDRGLLTRFTYPINVLGWPALALPCGPAEDGLPASVQLIGKPGDDALVLAAGQAVERGLLGPDGDRPVVSDGRPG
;
A
#
# COMPACT_ATOMS: atom_id res chain seq x y z
N MET A 1 11.21 9.92 19.05
CA MET A 1 12.29 9.22 18.33
C MET A 1 11.77 8.74 16.97
N THR A 2 12.65 8.66 15.96
CA THR A 2 12.30 8.19 14.61
C THR A 2 13.31 7.12 14.22
N THR A 3 12.97 5.87 14.49
CA THR A 3 13.91 4.74 14.39
C THR A 3 13.96 4.11 12.99
N TYR A 4 13.05 4.45 12.11
CA TYR A 4 12.83 3.75 10.82
C TYR A 4 12.67 2.23 10.97
N GLY A 5 12.27 1.77 12.16
CA GLY A 5 12.15 0.35 12.50
C GLY A 5 13.49 -0.36 12.72
N SER A 6 14.61 0.33 12.78
CA SER A 6 15.96 -0.23 12.94
C SER A 6 16.62 0.21 14.24
N ILE A 7 17.38 -0.70 14.84
CA ILE A 7 18.18 -0.42 16.02
C ILE A 7 19.31 0.59 15.71
N ILE A 8 19.75 0.70 14.46
CA ILE A 8 20.77 1.66 13.99
C ILE A 8 20.34 3.09 14.33
N PHE A 9 19.04 3.36 14.34
CA PHE A 9 18.45 4.67 14.63
C PHE A 9 17.64 4.68 15.95
N ALA A 10 17.94 3.78 16.88
CA ALA A 10 17.15 3.62 18.13
C ALA A 10 16.98 4.91 18.93
N GLU A 11 18.01 5.77 18.94
CA GLU A 11 17.99 7.05 19.67
C GLU A 11 17.87 8.28 18.77
N HIS A 12 17.60 8.07 17.47
CA HIS A 12 17.55 9.17 16.52
C HIS A 12 16.33 10.06 16.74
N VAL A 13 16.57 11.35 16.88
CA VAL A 13 15.56 12.41 16.91
C VAL A 13 15.81 13.33 15.72
N PRO A 14 14.91 13.36 14.72
CA PRO A 14 15.10 14.21 13.55
C PRO A 14 15.03 15.69 13.94
N GLY A 15 15.83 16.52 13.27
CA GLY A 15 15.86 17.97 13.49
C GLY A 15 14.64 18.71 12.93
N ARG A 16 13.81 18.04 12.12
CA ARG A 16 12.57 18.57 11.53
C ARG A 16 11.56 17.46 11.27
N SER A 17 10.29 17.78 11.27
CA SER A 17 9.22 16.88 10.81
C SER A 17 9.23 16.77 9.27
N ALA A 18 8.73 15.64 8.75
CA ALA A 18 8.51 15.47 7.32
C ALA A 18 7.43 16.46 6.83
N GLU A 19 7.54 16.92 5.57
CA GLU A 19 6.61 17.88 4.97
C GLU A 19 5.15 17.40 5.04
N ALA A 20 4.90 16.11 4.82
CA ALA A 20 3.57 15.53 4.93
C ALA A 20 2.98 15.67 6.35
N VAL A 21 3.80 15.51 7.40
CA VAL A 21 3.38 15.70 8.80
C VAL A 21 3.08 17.17 9.06
N LEU A 22 3.98 18.10 8.65
CA LEU A 22 3.78 19.54 8.83
C LEU A 22 2.47 20.03 8.19
N ARG A 23 2.10 19.48 7.03
CA ARG A 23 0.84 19.83 6.36
C ARG A 23 -0.39 19.38 7.13
N LEU A 24 -0.36 18.19 7.73
CA LEU A 24 -1.46 17.71 8.56
C LEU A 24 -1.56 18.50 9.86
N GLU A 25 -0.44 18.82 10.52
CA GLU A 25 -0.41 19.67 11.71
C GLU A 25 -0.98 21.06 11.39
N ALA A 26 -0.61 21.66 10.25
CA ALA A 26 -1.14 22.93 9.78
C ALA A 26 -2.65 22.87 9.48
N ALA A 27 -3.18 21.69 9.14
CA ALA A 27 -4.61 21.46 8.95
C ALA A 27 -5.36 21.18 10.26
N GLY A 28 -4.66 21.15 11.41
CA GLY A 28 -5.27 20.96 12.74
C GLY A 28 -5.24 19.52 13.25
N TYR A 29 -4.57 18.60 12.57
CA TYR A 29 -4.35 17.24 13.09
C TYR A 29 -3.29 17.26 14.20
N ALA A 30 -3.54 16.53 15.28
CA ALA A 30 -2.58 16.33 16.35
C ALA A 30 -1.73 15.07 16.08
N ASP A 31 -0.40 15.20 16.08
CA ASP A 31 0.50 14.04 16.05
C ASP A 31 0.43 13.31 17.42
N VAL A 32 -0.13 12.11 17.41
CA VAL A 32 -0.25 11.26 18.61
C VAL A 32 0.92 10.29 18.75
N GLY A 33 1.83 10.23 17.78
CA GLY A 33 3.04 9.43 17.80
C GLY A 33 3.36 8.70 16.50
N LYS A 34 4.41 7.90 16.57
CA LYS A 34 4.89 7.06 15.46
C LYS A 34 4.57 5.60 15.72
N THR A 35 4.11 4.95 14.71
CA THR A 35 3.77 3.52 14.76
C THR A 35 4.99 2.66 14.42
N ASN A 36 4.99 1.41 14.88
CA ASN A 36 5.98 0.43 14.47
C ASN A 36 5.78 0.03 12.98
N LEU A 37 6.84 -0.42 12.35
CA LEU A 37 6.87 -0.73 10.92
C LEU A 37 7.89 -1.85 10.64
N HIS A 38 7.87 -2.39 9.43
CA HIS A 38 8.96 -3.24 8.98
C HIS A 38 10.25 -2.42 8.83
N GLU A 39 11.39 -2.96 9.25
CA GLU A 39 12.67 -2.26 9.26
C GLU A 39 12.98 -1.59 7.91
N PHE A 40 13.32 -0.29 7.94
CA PHE A 40 13.59 0.56 6.77
C PHE A 40 12.51 0.51 5.67
N ALA A 41 11.26 0.20 6.02
CA ALA A 41 10.19 -0.04 5.06
C ALA A 41 10.47 -1.20 4.06
N TYR A 42 11.54 -1.99 4.27
CA TYR A 42 11.96 -3.03 3.34
C TYR A 42 11.43 -4.41 3.71
N GLY A 43 10.11 -4.51 3.83
CA GLY A 43 9.39 -5.76 4.04
C GLY A 43 7.88 -5.57 4.02
N VAL A 44 7.13 -6.67 4.05
CA VAL A 44 5.69 -6.69 3.75
C VAL A 44 4.83 -7.26 4.88
N THR A 45 5.43 -7.56 6.05
CA THR A 45 4.75 -8.24 7.16
C THR A 45 4.64 -7.39 8.43
N SER A 46 5.57 -6.44 8.64
CA SER A 46 5.79 -5.71 9.89
C SER A 46 6.15 -6.63 11.07
N GLU A 47 6.80 -7.76 10.77
CA GLU A 47 7.49 -8.60 11.74
C GLU A 47 8.88 -8.00 11.96
N ASN A 48 8.99 -7.11 12.95
CA ASN A 48 10.22 -6.37 13.19
C ASN A 48 11.06 -7.05 14.30
N PRO A 49 12.30 -7.47 14.03
CA PRO A 49 13.12 -8.18 15.01
C PRO A 49 13.60 -7.30 16.15
N HIS A 50 13.63 -5.99 15.99
CA HIS A 50 14.17 -5.04 16.97
C HIS A 50 13.09 -4.49 17.91
N PHE A 51 11.89 -4.21 17.36
CA PHE A 51 10.80 -3.53 18.06
C PHE A 51 9.52 -4.39 18.18
N GLY A 52 9.61 -5.67 17.80
CA GLY A 52 8.51 -6.62 17.88
C GLY A 52 7.56 -6.57 16.68
N THR A 53 6.82 -7.66 16.52
CA THR A 53 5.82 -7.82 15.45
C THR A 53 4.62 -6.95 15.72
N VAL A 54 4.15 -6.22 14.71
CA VAL A 54 2.89 -5.47 14.79
C VAL A 54 1.73 -6.46 14.80
N PRO A 55 0.90 -6.49 15.87
CA PRO A 55 -0.26 -7.38 15.92
C PRO A 55 -1.34 -6.92 14.95
N ASN A 56 -2.01 -7.86 14.28
CA ASN A 56 -3.23 -7.55 13.55
C ASN A 56 -4.42 -7.48 14.56
N PRO A 57 -5.10 -6.32 14.69
CA PRO A 57 -6.19 -6.19 15.68
C PRO A 57 -7.38 -7.10 15.40
N LEU A 58 -7.59 -7.51 14.15
CA LEU A 58 -8.68 -8.40 13.75
C LEU A 58 -8.41 -9.87 14.08
N ALA A 59 -7.12 -10.26 14.10
CA ALA A 59 -6.68 -11.62 14.42
C ALA A 59 -5.20 -11.61 14.88
N PRO A 60 -4.91 -11.63 16.18
CA PRO A 60 -3.55 -11.47 16.71
C PRO A 60 -2.51 -12.46 16.22
N GLY A 61 -2.91 -13.64 15.74
CA GLY A 61 -2.03 -14.64 15.13
C GLY A 61 -1.73 -14.41 13.64
N ARG A 62 -2.24 -13.33 13.05
CA ARG A 62 -2.05 -12.96 11.64
C ARG A 62 -1.16 -11.71 11.54
N ILE A 63 -0.47 -11.55 10.41
CA ILE A 63 0.33 -10.34 10.17
C ILE A 63 -0.59 -9.12 10.01
N ALA A 64 -0.11 -7.96 10.43
CA ALA A 64 -0.76 -6.68 10.11
C ALA A 64 -0.50 -6.24 8.67
N GLY A 65 0.37 -6.96 7.95
CA GLY A 65 0.92 -6.49 6.69
C GLY A 65 1.97 -5.40 6.88
N GLY A 66 2.65 -4.99 5.80
CA GLY A 66 3.75 -4.04 5.90
C GLY A 66 4.06 -3.35 4.57
N SER A 67 4.95 -2.37 4.68
CA SER A 67 5.73 -1.95 5.84
C SER A 67 5.00 -1.04 6.82
N SER A 68 3.90 -0.34 6.43
CA SER A 68 3.14 0.57 7.29
C SER A 68 2.12 -0.18 8.18
N GLY A 69 2.50 -1.34 8.74
CA GLY A 69 1.58 -2.19 9.51
C GLY A 69 1.06 -1.54 10.77
N GLY A 70 1.91 -0.79 11.49
CA GLY A 70 1.50 -0.07 12.70
C GLY A 70 0.45 1.00 12.42
N SER A 71 0.52 1.70 11.28
CA SER A 71 -0.48 2.67 10.84
C SER A 71 -1.83 2.01 10.60
N ALA A 72 -1.86 0.89 9.87
CA ALA A 72 -3.08 0.13 9.62
C ALA A 72 -3.66 -0.45 10.92
N ALA A 73 -2.81 -1.03 11.78
CA ALA A 73 -3.22 -1.60 13.06
C ALA A 73 -3.80 -0.54 14.01
N ALA A 74 -3.17 0.64 14.09
CA ALA A 74 -3.68 1.74 14.93
C ALA A 74 -5.08 2.20 14.50
N LEU A 75 -5.32 2.33 13.19
CA LEU A 75 -6.65 2.66 12.64
C LEU A 75 -7.68 1.57 12.93
N ALA A 76 -7.33 0.31 12.68
CA ALA A 76 -8.23 -0.83 12.91
C ALA A 76 -8.59 -1.00 14.39
N ALA A 77 -7.65 -0.69 15.29
CA ALA A 77 -7.85 -0.72 16.74
C ALA A 77 -8.54 0.54 17.28
N GLY A 78 -8.81 1.57 16.47
CA GLY A 78 -9.39 2.84 16.92
C GLY A 78 -8.45 3.70 17.77
N LEU A 79 -7.14 3.49 17.68
CA LEU A 79 -6.12 4.26 18.41
C LEU A 79 -5.75 5.58 17.74
N ALA A 80 -6.11 5.74 16.49
CA ALA A 80 -5.93 6.95 15.70
C ALA A 80 -7.11 7.14 14.74
N ASP A 81 -7.41 8.40 14.38
CA ASP A 81 -8.44 8.71 13.39
C ASP A 81 -7.88 8.74 11.96
N ALA A 82 -6.61 9.09 11.83
CA ALA A 82 -5.89 9.17 10.57
C ALA A 82 -4.48 8.63 10.73
N ALA A 83 -3.89 8.12 9.66
CA ALA A 83 -2.51 7.71 9.64
C ALA A 83 -1.84 8.01 8.30
N LEU A 84 -0.52 8.18 8.32
CA LEU A 84 0.33 8.21 7.15
C LEU A 84 1.01 6.86 6.95
N GLY A 85 1.20 6.50 5.68
CA GLY A 85 2.03 5.39 5.28
C GLY A 85 2.93 5.78 4.12
N THR A 86 3.92 4.92 3.83
CA THR A 86 4.69 4.96 2.59
C THR A 86 4.47 3.68 1.79
N ASP A 87 4.63 3.75 0.46
CA ASP A 87 4.30 2.64 -0.43
C ASP A 87 5.29 2.61 -1.61
N SER A 88 6.23 1.69 -1.55
CA SER A 88 7.24 1.47 -2.60
C SER A 88 6.98 0.17 -3.38
N GLY A 89 6.17 -0.74 -2.80
CA GLY A 89 5.77 -2.01 -3.41
C GLY A 89 4.40 -2.49 -2.98
N GLY A 90 3.64 -1.67 -2.21
CA GLY A 90 2.34 -2.02 -1.64
C GLY A 90 2.21 -1.65 -0.17
N SER A 91 3.18 -0.95 0.40
CA SER A 91 3.31 -0.79 1.86
C SER A 91 2.26 0.11 2.55
N ILE A 92 1.38 0.77 1.83
CA ILE A 92 0.10 1.33 2.30
C ILE A 92 -1.02 0.31 2.11
N ARG A 93 -1.10 -0.28 0.90
CA ARG A 93 -2.22 -1.09 0.43
C ARG A 93 -2.25 -2.48 1.05
N ILE A 94 -1.09 -3.12 1.21
CA ILE A 94 -0.96 -4.44 1.84
C ILE A 94 -1.47 -4.40 3.30
N PRO A 95 -0.95 -3.52 4.18
CA PRO A 95 -1.45 -3.46 5.56
C PRO A 95 -2.90 -2.97 5.64
N ALA A 96 -3.35 -2.09 4.76
CA ALA A 96 -4.77 -1.72 4.68
C ALA A 96 -5.66 -2.94 4.40
N ALA A 97 -5.27 -3.80 3.45
CA ALA A 97 -5.98 -5.04 3.14
C ALA A 97 -5.95 -6.04 4.31
N CYS A 98 -4.81 -6.20 4.98
CA CYS A 98 -4.66 -7.13 6.11
C CYS A 98 -5.48 -6.71 7.36
N CYS A 99 -5.56 -5.41 7.62
CA CYS A 99 -6.23 -4.85 8.82
C CYS A 99 -7.66 -4.34 8.54
N GLY A 100 -8.18 -4.47 7.33
CA GLY A 100 -9.55 -4.08 6.99
C GLY A 100 -9.80 -2.57 7.04
N VAL A 101 -8.80 -1.77 6.72
CA VAL A 101 -8.88 -0.30 6.62
C VAL A 101 -8.66 0.16 5.18
N VAL A 102 -8.85 1.44 4.92
CA VAL A 102 -8.63 2.06 3.61
C VAL A 102 -7.20 2.58 3.53
N GLY A 103 -6.52 2.30 2.41
CA GLY A 103 -5.19 2.82 2.12
C GLY A 103 -5.10 3.37 0.71
N PHE A 104 -4.66 4.61 0.58
CA PHE A 104 -4.54 5.26 -0.72
C PHE A 104 -3.07 5.59 -1.04
N LYS A 105 -2.58 5.01 -2.13
CA LYS A 105 -1.30 5.36 -2.74
C LYS A 105 -1.55 6.36 -3.87
N PRO A 106 -1.18 7.65 -3.71
CA PRO A 106 -1.40 8.66 -4.74
C PRO A 106 -0.59 8.42 -6.02
N THR A 107 -0.83 9.22 -7.03
CA THR A 107 0.07 9.38 -8.17
C THR A 107 1.48 9.74 -7.69
N TYR A 108 2.50 9.16 -8.32
CA TYR A 108 3.91 9.42 -7.99
C TYR A 108 4.20 10.94 -7.98
N GLY A 109 4.83 11.40 -6.89
CA GLY A 109 5.20 12.81 -6.70
C GLY A 109 4.06 13.74 -6.26
N LEU A 110 2.81 13.26 -6.13
CA LEU A 110 1.70 14.12 -5.68
C LEU A 110 1.83 14.55 -4.21
N VAL A 111 2.23 13.64 -3.33
CA VAL A 111 2.55 13.91 -1.93
C VAL A 111 4.06 13.98 -1.77
N PRO A 112 4.61 15.04 -1.15
CA PRO A 112 6.05 15.20 -0.99
C PRO A 112 6.63 14.16 -0.02
N LEU A 113 7.86 13.74 -0.31
CA LEU A 113 8.64 12.79 0.50
C LEU A 113 9.73 13.48 1.32
N ASP A 114 9.77 14.82 1.35
CA ASP A 114 10.74 15.58 2.11
C ASP A 114 10.68 15.25 3.59
N GLY A 115 11.81 14.81 4.15
CA GLY A 115 11.91 14.35 5.54
C GLY A 115 11.51 12.89 5.78
N CYS A 116 11.13 12.15 4.73
CA CYS A 116 10.98 10.70 4.80
C CYS A 116 12.33 10.02 4.52
N PHE A 117 12.63 8.95 5.25
CA PHE A 117 13.76 8.09 4.91
C PHE A 117 13.38 7.29 3.65
N PRO A 118 14.18 7.35 2.57
CA PRO A 118 13.84 6.68 1.33
C PRO A 118 14.06 5.17 1.39
N LEU A 119 13.29 4.41 0.59
CA LEU A 119 13.60 3.02 0.28
C LEU A 119 14.11 2.90 -1.16
N ALA A 120 13.32 3.31 -2.12
CA ALA A 120 13.66 3.36 -3.55
C ALA A 120 13.02 4.62 -4.14
N PRO A 121 13.74 5.74 -4.24
CA PRO A 121 13.17 7.08 -4.49
C PRO A 121 12.24 7.18 -5.69
N SER A 122 12.51 6.44 -6.78
CA SER A 122 11.64 6.48 -7.97
C SER A 122 10.39 5.60 -7.87
N PHE A 123 10.23 4.83 -6.77
CA PHE A 123 9.09 3.97 -6.47
C PHE A 123 8.34 4.43 -5.22
N ASP A 124 8.95 5.29 -4.40
CA ASP A 124 8.41 5.69 -3.11
C ASP A 124 7.22 6.64 -3.27
N HIS A 125 6.19 6.39 -2.49
CA HIS A 125 5.02 7.24 -2.35
C HIS A 125 4.72 7.44 -0.86
N ALA A 126 4.21 8.59 -0.47
CA ALA A 126 3.53 8.79 0.80
C ALA A 126 2.03 8.96 0.54
N GLY A 127 1.21 8.49 1.46
CA GLY A 127 -0.24 8.61 1.29
C GLY A 127 -1.03 8.38 2.57
N PRO A 128 -2.33 8.75 2.53
CA PRO A 128 -3.23 8.62 3.65
C PRO A 128 -3.71 7.17 3.84
N MET A 129 -3.93 6.85 5.11
CA MET A 129 -4.66 5.67 5.56
C MET A 129 -5.74 6.12 6.55
N ALA A 130 -6.94 5.55 6.46
CA ALA A 130 -8.07 5.90 7.29
C ALA A 130 -9.09 4.76 7.36
N ARG A 131 -10.19 4.94 8.11
CA ARG A 131 -11.26 3.95 8.16
C ARG A 131 -12.21 4.02 6.96
N THR A 132 -12.32 5.18 6.30
CA THR A 132 -13.20 5.40 5.15
C THR A 132 -12.46 6.04 3.98
N VAL A 133 -13.01 5.88 2.78
CA VAL A 133 -12.49 6.56 1.58
C VAL A 133 -12.68 8.07 1.66
N ALA A 134 -13.75 8.53 2.32
CA ALA A 134 -14.00 9.95 2.54
C ALA A 134 -12.89 10.60 3.38
N GLU A 135 -12.51 9.97 4.49
CA GLU A 135 -11.39 10.42 5.33
C GLU A 135 -10.05 10.42 4.57
N CYS A 136 -9.76 9.38 3.77
CA CYS A 136 -8.58 9.38 2.90
C CYS A 136 -8.59 10.53 1.88
N THR A 137 -9.76 10.89 1.36
CA THR A 137 -9.93 12.00 0.41
C THR A 137 -9.64 13.34 1.07
N GLU A 138 -10.14 13.54 2.29
CA GLU A 138 -9.89 14.74 3.10
C GLU A 138 -8.39 14.88 3.40
N LEU A 139 -7.78 13.82 3.92
CA LEU A 139 -6.35 13.77 4.23
C LEU A 139 -5.50 14.11 3.00
N LEU A 140 -5.83 13.53 1.83
CA LEU A 140 -5.10 13.84 0.59
C LEU A 140 -5.22 15.32 0.23
N GLY A 141 -6.36 15.95 0.47
CA GLY A 141 -6.56 17.40 0.25
C GLY A 141 -5.58 18.26 1.03
N HIS A 142 -5.22 17.85 2.24
CA HIS A 142 -4.22 18.52 3.07
C HIS A 142 -2.78 18.16 2.65
N LEU A 143 -2.53 16.89 2.34
CA LEU A 143 -1.20 16.41 1.94
C LEU A 143 -0.75 16.94 0.59
N ALA A 144 -1.69 17.17 -0.33
CA ALA A 144 -1.45 17.61 -1.69
C ALA A 144 -2.32 18.84 -2.03
N PRO A 145 -1.85 20.07 -1.81
CA PRO A 145 -2.63 21.30 -2.03
C PRO A 145 -3.13 21.50 -3.47
N SER A 146 -2.53 20.83 -4.45
CA SER A 146 -3.01 20.81 -5.85
C SER A 146 -4.17 19.84 -6.09
N PHE A 147 -4.38 18.87 -5.22
CA PHE A 147 -5.48 17.91 -5.33
C PHE A 147 -6.83 18.60 -5.16
N ARG A 148 -7.79 18.20 -5.97
CA ARG A 148 -9.21 18.62 -5.85
C ARG A 148 -10.07 17.37 -5.92
N PRO A 149 -10.92 17.12 -4.92
CA PRO A 149 -11.82 15.96 -4.94
C PRO A 149 -12.80 16.07 -6.12
N ALA A 150 -13.11 14.97 -6.74
CA ALA A 150 -14.14 14.91 -7.76
C ALA A 150 -15.54 14.99 -7.12
N ARG A 151 -16.53 15.34 -7.94
CA ARG A 151 -17.94 15.24 -7.54
C ARG A 151 -18.32 13.77 -7.35
N PRO A 152 -19.31 13.48 -6.49
CA PRO A 152 -19.89 12.14 -6.40
C PRO A 152 -20.29 11.63 -7.79
N LEU A 153 -20.00 10.36 -8.06
CA LEU A 153 -20.29 9.70 -9.32
C LEU A 153 -21.08 8.40 -9.10
N ASP A 154 -21.71 7.92 -10.16
CA ASP A 154 -22.30 6.59 -10.22
C ASP A 154 -21.27 5.64 -10.84
N PRO A 155 -20.80 4.60 -10.13
CA PRO A 155 -19.87 3.63 -10.69
C PRO A 155 -20.43 2.89 -11.91
N ALA A 156 -21.75 2.81 -12.07
CA ALA A 156 -22.39 2.21 -13.24
C ALA A 156 -22.09 2.95 -14.56
N GLU A 157 -21.68 4.21 -14.49
CA GLU A 157 -21.28 5.01 -15.67
C GLU A 157 -19.83 4.77 -16.09
N LEU A 158 -19.01 4.12 -15.24
CA LEU A 158 -17.60 3.89 -15.50
C LEU A 158 -17.35 2.56 -16.23
N ARG A 159 -16.35 2.60 -17.12
CA ARG A 159 -15.82 1.42 -17.82
C ARG A 159 -14.57 0.95 -17.09
N ILE A 160 -14.58 -0.27 -16.59
CA ILE A 160 -13.44 -0.81 -15.88
C ILE A 160 -12.80 -2.00 -16.61
N ALA A 161 -11.47 -1.99 -16.61
CA ALA A 161 -10.67 -3.17 -16.85
C ALA A 161 -10.59 -4.01 -15.57
N VAL A 162 -10.65 -5.32 -15.67
CA VAL A 162 -10.53 -6.23 -14.52
C VAL A 162 -9.42 -7.24 -14.79
N THR A 163 -8.53 -7.46 -13.83
CA THR A 163 -7.46 -8.45 -13.98
C THR A 163 -7.16 -9.19 -12.68
N TRP A 164 -6.47 -10.33 -12.79
CA TRP A 164 -5.93 -11.16 -11.71
C TRP A 164 -6.95 -11.79 -10.75
N LEU A 165 -8.24 -11.76 -11.06
CA LEU A 165 -9.26 -12.42 -10.24
C LEU A 165 -9.03 -13.93 -10.13
N ASP A 166 -8.54 -14.55 -11.20
CA ASP A 166 -8.21 -15.98 -11.27
C ASP A 166 -7.02 -16.37 -10.37
N LYS A 167 -6.27 -15.41 -9.85
CA LYS A 167 -5.13 -15.60 -8.95
C LYS A 167 -5.49 -15.47 -7.47
N ALA A 168 -6.73 -15.05 -7.17
CA ALA A 168 -7.21 -14.89 -5.80
C ALA A 168 -7.90 -16.15 -5.28
N GLU A 169 -7.83 -16.36 -3.96
CA GLU A 169 -8.59 -17.40 -3.28
C GLU A 169 -10.10 -17.21 -3.46
N PRO A 170 -10.89 -18.30 -3.38
CA PRO A 170 -12.30 -18.28 -3.82
C PRO A 170 -13.16 -17.22 -3.16
N LEU A 171 -13.05 -17.01 -1.82
CA LEU A 171 -13.87 -16.02 -1.14
C LEU A 171 -13.36 -14.61 -1.39
N VAL A 172 -12.05 -14.39 -1.42
CA VAL A 172 -11.46 -13.08 -1.82
C VAL A 172 -11.95 -12.71 -3.21
N ARG A 173 -11.86 -13.64 -4.17
CA ARG A 173 -12.35 -13.44 -5.54
C ARG A 173 -13.84 -13.06 -5.56
N ALA A 174 -14.69 -13.82 -4.86
CA ALA A 174 -16.12 -13.55 -4.81
C ALA A 174 -16.44 -12.15 -4.26
N ARG A 175 -15.70 -11.68 -3.23
CA ARG A 175 -15.87 -10.34 -2.67
C ARG A 175 -15.43 -9.24 -3.64
N VAL A 176 -14.32 -9.45 -4.33
CA VAL A 176 -13.82 -8.50 -5.35
C VAL A 176 -14.77 -8.46 -6.56
N GLU A 177 -15.34 -9.59 -6.97
CA GLU A 177 -16.37 -9.68 -8.02
C GLU A 177 -17.66 -8.93 -7.60
N THR A 178 -18.05 -9.00 -6.31
CA THR A 178 -19.17 -8.21 -5.77
C THR A 178 -18.90 -6.70 -5.86
N ALA A 179 -17.70 -6.25 -5.53
CA ALA A 179 -17.31 -4.85 -5.70
C ALA A 179 -17.31 -4.45 -7.19
N ALA A 180 -16.75 -5.28 -8.05
CA ALA A 180 -16.72 -5.06 -9.49
C ALA A 180 -18.13 -5.00 -10.11
N ALA A 181 -19.10 -5.72 -9.54
CA ALA A 181 -20.48 -5.76 -10.04
C ALA A 181 -21.21 -4.40 -9.96
N GLN A 182 -20.70 -3.44 -9.21
CA GLN A 182 -21.26 -2.09 -9.12
C GLN A 182 -20.95 -1.23 -10.36
N PHE A 183 -19.98 -1.64 -11.17
CA PHE A 183 -19.61 -0.93 -12.40
C PHE A 183 -20.40 -1.45 -13.61
N GLY A 184 -20.77 -0.54 -14.52
CA GLY A 184 -21.61 -0.87 -15.67
C GLY A 184 -20.92 -1.71 -16.74
N ASP A 185 -19.77 -1.24 -17.26
CA ASP A 185 -18.96 -1.94 -18.27
C ASP A 185 -17.71 -2.53 -17.62
N ARG A 186 -17.58 -3.85 -17.68
CA ARG A 186 -16.47 -4.60 -17.07
C ARG A 186 -15.88 -5.54 -18.10
N ARG A 187 -14.59 -5.39 -18.36
CA ARG A 187 -13.88 -6.26 -19.30
C ARG A 187 -12.63 -6.85 -18.67
N ALA A 188 -12.47 -8.15 -18.81
CA ALA A 188 -11.25 -8.83 -18.41
C ALA A 188 -10.11 -8.42 -19.34
N VAL A 189 -8.96 -8.09 -18.75
CA VAL A 189 -7.73 -7.77 -19.47
C VAL A 189 -6.54 -8.55 -18.89
N GLU A 190 -5.55 -8.81 -19.72
CA GLU A 190 -4.27 -9.34 -19.26
C GLU A 190 -3.24 -8.20 -19.21
N LEU A 191 -2.88 -7.80 -18.00
CA LEU A 191 -1.89 -6.74 -17.80
C LEU A 191 -0.49 -7.25 -18.18
N PRO A 192 0.32 -6.47 -18.91
CA PRO A 192 1.72 -6.79 -19.13
C PRO A 192 2.45 -7.02 -17.80
N LYS A 193 3.58 -7.72 -17.84
CA LYS A 193 4.44 -7.89 -16.65
C LYS A 193 5.59 -6.89 -16.69
N PRO A 194 5.93 -6.23 -15.58
CA PRO A 194 7.09 -5.35 -15.52
C PRO A 194 8.37 -6.21 -15.48
N LYS A 195 8.92 -6.51 -16.64
CA LYS A 195 10.17 -7.28 -16.74
C LYS A 195 11.33 -6.47 -16.18
N GLY A 196 12.13 -7.08 -15.31
CA GLY A 196 13.37 -6.50 -14.80
C GLY A 196 13.23 -5.28 -13.88
N ALA A 197 12.03 -4.74 -13.66
CA ALA A 197 11.82 -3.55 -12.83
C ALA A 197 12.33 -3.70 -11.37
N ASP A 198 12.43 -4.94 -10.89
CA ASP A 198 13.04 -5.29 -9.61
C ASP A 198 14.53 -4.88 -9.54
N ARG A 199 15.27 -4.92 -10.65
CA ARG A 199 16.68 -4.51 -10.69
C ARG A 199 16.85 -3.01 -10.44
N ALA A 200 16.03 -2.16 -11.04
CA ALA A 200 16.04 -0.73 -10.76
C ALA A 200 15.69 -0.45 -9.29
N PHE A 201 14.67 -1.11 -8.77
CA PHE A 201 14.25 -1.01 -7.37
C PHE A 201 15.38 -1.42 -6.41
N MET A 202 16.01 -2.57 -6.63
CA MET A 202 17.10 -3.08 -5.81
C MET A 202 18.34 -2.18 -5.88
N TYR A 203 18.67 -1.67 -7.05
CA TYR A 203 19.79 -0.75 -7.22
C TYR A 203 19.61 0.54 -6.42
N GLU A 204 18.42 1.14 -6.48
CA GLU A 204 18.13 2.35 -5.69
C GLU A 204 18.23 2.08 -4.18
N ILE A 205 17.75 0.93 -3.70
CA ILE A 205 17.89 0.51 -2.29
C ILE A 205 19.37 0.41 -1.91
N ALA A 206 20.19 -0.22 -2.74
CA ALA A 206 21.63 -0.31 -2.49
C ALA A 206 22.28 1.08 -2.35
N ARG A 207 21.88 2.03 -3.22
CA ARG A 207 22.39 3.42 -3.16
C ARG A 207 21.95 4.14 -1.88
N VAL A 208 20.72 3.94 -1.42
CA VAL A 208 20.21 4.51 -0.16
C VAL A 208 21.00 3.99 1.04
N HIS A 209 21.37 2.71 1.03
CA HIS A 209 22.06 2.06 2.15
C HIS A 209 23.59 2.03 2.02
N GLU A 210 24.16 2.62 0.96
CA GLU A 210 25.60 2.56 0.66
C GLU A 210 26.48 3.06 1.80
N GLY A 211 26.07 4.14 2.47
CA GLY A 211 26.80 4.71 3.60
C GLY A 211 26.45 4.11 4.96
N LEU A 212 25.43 3.25 5.02
CA LEU A 212 24.96 2.67 6.27
C LEU A 212 25.32 1.18 6.40
N PHE A 213 25.15 0.40 5.34
CA PHE A 213 25.22 -1.05 5.39
C PHE A 213 26.60 -1.58 5.76
N PRO A 214 27.73 -1.11 5.14
CA PRO A 214 29.05 -1.67 5.42
C PRO A 214 29.50 -1.55 6.89
N GLU A 215 29.05 -0.49 7.57
CA GLU A 215 29.44 -0.23 8.95
C GLU A 215 28.48 -0.82 9.98
N ASN A 216 27.27 -1.20 9.57
CA ASN A 216 26.19 -1.62 10.45
C ASN A 216 25.56 -2.96 10.07
N GLU A 217 26.18 -3.77 9.21
CA GLU A 217 25.64 -5.00 8.66
C GLU A 217 25.01 -5.92 9.72
N GLU A 218 25.70 -6.14 10.84
CA GLU A 218 25.24 -7.01 11.95
C GLU A 218 24.07 -6.40 12.75
N SER A 219 23.81 -5.10 12.57
CA SER A 219 22.71 -4.38 13.26
C SER A 219 21.41 -4.41 12.47
N TYR A 220 21.43 -4.83 11.20
CA TYR A 220 20.22 -5.07 10.43
C TYR A 220 19.55 -6.38 10.84
N GLY A 221 18.24 -6.41 10.82
CA GLY A 221 17.48 -7.66 10.91
C GLY A 221 17.88 -8.63 9.79
N ALA A 222 17.93 -9.92 10.10
CA ALA A 222 18.46 -10.94 9.18
C ALA A 222 17.76 -10.92 7.81
N ASP A 223 16.44 -10.69 7.79
CA ASP A 223 15.67 -10.64 6.55
C ASP A 223 15.99 -9.40 5.69
N VAL A 224 16.24 -8.24 6.31
CA VAL A 224 16.62 -7.01 5.60
C VAL A 224 18.07 -7.09 5.14
N ARG A 225 18.98 -7.63 5.97
CA ARG A 225 20.39 -7.85 5.62
C ARG A 225 20.51 -8.69 4.37
N GLU A 226 19.89 -9.88 4.33
CA GLU A 226 19.90 -10.78 3.18
C GLU A 226 19.43 -10.09 1.89
N LYS A 227 18.37 -9.29 1.97
CA LYS A 227 17.85 -8.53 0.83
C LYS A 227 18.84 -7.44 0.37
N LEU A 228 19.51 -6.75 1.31
CA LEU A 228 20.51 -5.72 0.98
C LEU A 228 21.73 -6.32 0.29
N GLU A 229 22.21 -7.48 0.73
CA GLU A 229 23.28 -8.21 0.05
C GLU A 229 22.94 -8.47 -1.44
N GLN A 230 21.70 -8.90 -1.71
CA GLN A 230 21.21 -9.07 -3.08
C GLN A 230 21.12 -7.72 -3.84
N CYS A 231 20.73 -6.64 -3.17
CA CYS A 231 20.65 -5.30 -3.77
C CYS A 231 22.04 -4.81 -4.19
N PHE A 232 23.06 -4.99 -3.36
CA PHE A 232 24.45 -4.60 -3.67
C PHE A 232 25.08 -5.41 -4.82
N ALA A 233 24.51 -6.56 -5.18
CA ALA A 233 24.94 -7.33 -6.31
C ALA A 233 24.40 -6.81 -7.66
N VAL A 234 23.46 -5.87 -7.67
CA VAL A 234 22.88 -5.30 -8.89
C VAL A 234 23.79 -4.23 -9.48
N SER A 235 24.18 -4.40 -10.75
CA SER A 235 25.02 -3.42 -11.45
C SER A 235 24.22 -2.21 -11.96
N GLN A 236 24.91 -1.07 -12.16
CA GLN A 236 24.34 0.11 -12.81
C GLN A 236 23.75 -0.24 -14.19
N ARG A 237 24.45 -1.08 -14.96
CA ARG A 237 23.98 -1.50 -16.29
C ARG A 237 22.64 -2.26 -16.23
N ASP A 238 22.46 -3.13 -15.22
CA ASP A 238 21.21 -3.85 -15.05
C ASP A 238 20.08 -2.92 -14.64
N ALA A 239 20.39 -1.91 -13.80
CA ALA A 239 19.44 -0.88 -13.40
C ALA A 239 19.01 0.01 -14.58
N ASP A 240 19.95 0.42 -15.45
CA ASP A 240 19.64 1.23 -16.64
C ASP A 240 18.76 0.44 -17.63
N ALA A 241 19.05 -0.84 -17.84
CA ALA A 241 18.20 -1.71 -18.67
C ALA A 241 16.79 -1.87 -18.07
N ALA A 242 16.70 -2.02 -16.76
CA ALA A 242 15.43 -2.13 -16.05
C ALA A 242 14.60 -0.83 -16.10
N ALA A 243 15.25 0.33 -16.10
CA ALA A 243 14.57 1.62 -16.29
C ALA A 243 13.92 1.73 -17.67
N ALA A 244 14.61 1.31 -18.73
CA ALA A 244 14.04 1.25 -20.08
C ALA A 244 12.86 0.28 -20.20
N ASP A 245 12.97 -0.91 -19.58
CA ASP A 245 11.86 -1.88 -19.52
C ASP A 245 10.66 -1.33 -18.73
N ARG A 246 10.90 -0.54 -17.69
CA ARG A 246 9.86 0.16 -16.91
C ARG A 246 9.07 1.15 -17.77
N ASP A 247 9.75 1.95 -18.59
CA ASP A 247 9.11 2.91 -19.47
C ASP A 247 8.26 2.22 -20.54
N LEU A 248 8.77 1.15 -21.14
CA LEU A 248 8.01 0.32 -22.09
C LEU A 248 6.80 -0.34 -21.41
N PHE A 249 6.92 -0.77 -20.17
CA PHE A 249 5.80 -1.31 -19.39
C PHE A 249 4.71 -0.26 -19.17
N ARG A 250 5.09 0.98 -18.81
CA ARG A 250 4.18 2.12 -18.65
C ARG A 250 3.42 2.44 -19.92
N GLU A 251 4.12 2.54 -21.05
CA GLU A 251 3.51 2.79 -22.37
C GLU A 251 2.47 1.71 -22.72
N ARG A 252 2.83 0.44 -22.63
CA ARG A 252 1.93 -0.67 -22.93
C ARG A 252 0.70 -0.71 -22.01
N CYS A 253 0.85 -0.36 -20.73
CA CYS A 253 -0.27 -0.27 -19.82
C CYS A 253 -1.20 0.91 -20.14
N LEU A 254 -0.66 2.07 -20.53
CA LEU A 254 -1.45 3.21 -20.98
C LEU A 254 -2.25 2.89 -22.25
N GLU A 255 -1.63 2.25 -23.24
CA GLU A 255 -2.30 1.80 -24.46
C GLU A 255 -3.43 0.80 -24.17
N LEU A 256 -3.14 -0.23 -23.36
CA LEU A 256 -4.11 -1.26 -22.99
C LEU A 256 -5.32 -0.67 -22.24
N LEU A 257 -5.09 0.31 -21.38
CA LEU A 257 -6.11 0.87 -20.50
C LEU A 257 -6.73 2.16 -21.05
N GLU A 258 -6.36 2.59 -22.26
CA GLU A 258 -6.95 3.76 -22.92
C GLU A 258 -8.49 3.72 -22.94
N PRO A 259 -9.15 2.61 -23.31
CA PRO A 259 -10.61 2.55 -23.37
C PRO A 259 -11.32 2.53 -22.01
N PHE A 260 -10.59 2.39 -20.93
CA PHE A 260 -11.13 2.22 -19.59
C PHE A 260 -10.91 3.45 -18.73
N ASP A 261 -11.80 3.68 -17.80
CA ASP A 261 -11.71 4.75 -16.84
C ASP A 261 -10.86 4.33 -15.62
N LEU A 262 -10.99 3.06 -15.18
CA LEU A 262 -10.23 2.48 -14.07
C LEU A 262 -9.79 1.03 -14.37
N LEU A 263 -8.79 0.58 -13.63
CA LEU A 263 -8.42 -0.83 -13.51
C LEU A 263 -8.81 -1.33 -12.11
N LEU A 264 -9.40 -2.51 -12.03
CA LEU A 264 -9.79 -3.17 -10.79
C LEU A 264 -9.07 -4.50 -10.63
N THR A 265 -8.54 -4.75 -9.43
CA THR A 265 -7.85 -6.00 -9.07
C THR A 265 -8.17 -6.38 -7.63
N PRO A 266 -7.90 -7.61 -7.19
CA PRO A 266 -7.70 -7.86 -5.77
C PRO A 266 -6.51 -7.01 -5.26
N THR A 267 -6.53 -6.58 -3.99
CA THR A 267 -5.33 -5.99 -3.37
C THR A 267 -4.33 -7.09 -2.99
N LEU A 268 -4.82 -8.17 -2.40
CA LEU A 268 -4.10 -9.40 -2.08
C LEU A 268 -4.82 -10.60 -2.68
N ALA A 269 -4.09 -11.69 -2.93
CA ALA A 269 -4.65 -12.94 -3.42
C ALA A 269 -5.41 -13.72 -2.32
N PHE A 270 -5.11 -13.45 -1.06
CA PHE A 270 -5.58 -14.14 0.14
C PHE A 270 -5.72 -13.14 1.29
N VAL A 271 -6.40 -13.54 2.34
CA VAL A 271 -6.52 -12.78 3.60
C VAL A 271 -5.18 -12.76 4.35
N ALA A 272 -5.05 -11.90 5.38
CA ALA A 272 -3.83 -11.79 6.18
C ALA A 272 -3.29 -13.18 6.60
N PRO A 273 -2.08 -13.57 6.17
CA PRO A 273 -1.51 -14.88 6.52
C PRO A 273 -1.05 -14.93 7.99
N PRO A 274 -0.83 -16.13 8.54
CA PRO A 274 -0.27 -16.30 9.88
C PRO A 274 1.11 -15.63 10.02
N VAL A 275 1.41 -15.14 11.22
CA VAL A 275 2.75 -14.67 11.60
C VAL A 275 3.78 -15.78 11.38
N GLY A 276 4.96 -15.44 10.86
CA GLY A 276 6.04 -16.38 10.53
C GLY A 276 5.84 -17.17 9.25
N ARG A 277 4.73 -16.98 8.51
CA ARG A 277 4.44 -17.73 7.27
C ARG A 277 5.14 -17.14 6.03
N ILE A 278 5.39 -15.86 6.01
CA ILE A 278 5.94 -15.15 4.85
C ILE A 278 7.42 -14.82 5.11
N GLY A 279 8.30 -15.55 4.46
CA GLY A 279 9.74 -15.26 4.41
C GLY A 279 10.11 -14.41 3.18
N ASN A 280 11.42 -14.20 2.99
CA ASN A 280 11.94 -13.42 1.87
C ASN A 280 11.54 -14.01 0.51
N ASP A 281 11.54 -15.34 0.36
CA ASP A 281 11.17 -16.03 -0.88
C ASP A 281 9.68 -15.89 -1.20
N ASP A 282 8.83 -15.79 -0.18
CA ASP A 282 7.37 -15.70 -0.30
C ASP A 282 6.85 -14.27 -0.40
N ARG A 283 7.68 -13.24 -0.19
CA ARG A 283 7.25 -11.82 -0.20
C ARG A 283 6.52 -11.42 -1.49
N GLY A 284 6.92 -12.02 -2.61
CA GLY A 284 6.28 -11.83 -3.91
C GLY A 284 4.80 -12.21 -3.95
N LEU A 285 4.34 -13.06 -3.02
CA LEU A 285 2.93 -13.40 -2.90
C LEU A 285 2.08 -12.21 -2.44
N LEU A 286 2.62 -11.39 -1.52
CA LEU A 286 1.95 -10.18 -1.02
C LEU A 286 2.07 -8.99 -1.97
N THR A 287 3.18 -8.86 -2.70
CA THR A 287 3.41 -7.72 -3.61
C THR A 287 2.89 -7.95 -5.02
N ARG A 288 2.41 -9.14 -5.33
CA ARG A 288 2.00 -9.59 -6.68
C ARG A 288 1.12 -8.60 -7.43
N PHE A 289 0.15 -8.00 -6.75
CA PHE A 289 -0.83 -7.10 -7.34
C PHE A 289 -0.56 -5.62 -7.04
N THR A 290 0.31 -5.34 -6.07
CA THR A 290 0.61 -3.97 -5.64
C THR A 290 1.88 -3.41 -6.27
N TYR A 291 2.96 -4.22 -6.34
CA TYR A 291 4.24 -3.78 -6.89
C TYR A 291 4.18 -3.31 -8.35
N PRO A 292 3.45 -3.98 -9.28
CA PRO A 292 3.32 -3.48 -10.64
C PRO A 292 2.76 -2.04 -10.70
N ILE A 293 1.92 -1.65 -9.74
CA ILE A 293 1.32 -0.32 -9.68
C ILE A 293 2.32 0.74 -9.14
N ASN A 294 3.31 0.33 -8.33
CA ASN A 294 4.44 1.21 -8.00
C ASN A 294 5.37 1.40 -9.21
N VAL A 295 5.61 0.34 -9.98
CA VAL A 295 6.37 0.43 -11.24
C VAL A 295 5.72 1.43 -12.20
N LEU A 296 4.40 1.45 -12.27
CA LEU A 296 3.63 2.42 -13.05
C LEU A 296 3.67 3.84 -12.45
N GLY A 297 3.71 3.96 -11.13
CA GLY A 297 3.57 5.23 -10.42
C GLY A 297 2.13 5.77 -10.39
N TRP A 298 1.13 4.94 -10.67
CA TRP A 298 -0.28 5.30 -10.80
C TRP A 298 -1.00 5.31 -9.45
N PRO A 299 -2.06 6.14 -9.28
CA PRO A 299 -2.84 6.17 -8.05
C PRO A 299 -3.58 4.85 -7.85
N ALA A 300 -3.64 4.39 -6.59
CA ALA A 300 -4.31 3.13 -6.24
C ALA A 300 -4.91 3.17 -4.84
N LEU A 301 -6.15 2.75 -4.73
CA LEU A 301 -6.92 2.64 -3.50
C LEU A 301 -7.10 1.17 -3.13
N ALA A 302 -6.71 0.79 -1.92
CA ALA A 302 -7.11 -0.48 -1.31
C ALA A 302 -8.32 -0.24 -0.42
N LEU A 303 -9.40 -0.97 -0.69
CA LEU A 303 -10.70 -0.82 -0.04
C LEU A 303 -11.19 -2.19 0.47
N PRO A 304 -11.54 -2.36 1.75
CA PRO A 304 -12.18 -3.58 2.24
C PRO A 304 -13.50 -3.86 1.52
N CYS A 305 -13.70 -5.09 1.07
CA CYS A 305 -14.89 -5.46 0.29
C CYS A 305 -15.71 -6.63 0.89
N GLY A 306 -15.51 -6.91 2.16
CA GLY A 306 -16.28 -7.88 2.93
C GLY A 306 -15.43 -9.02 3.50
N PRO A 307 -16.01 -9.87 4.36
CA PRO A 307 -15.31 -11.00 4.96
C PRO A 307 -15.06 -12.11 3.92
N ALA A 308 -13.88 -12.71 3.99
CA ALA A 308 -13.45 -13.83 3.18
C ALA A 308 -13.01 -15.01 4.05
N GLU A 309 -11.96 -15.73 3.66
CA GLU A 309 -11.44 -16.88 4.40
C GLU A 309 -11.18 -16.52 5.88
N ASP A 310 -11.53 -17.42 6.78
CA ASP A 310 -11.45 -17.26 8.24
C ASP A 310 -12.18 -16.02 8.79
N GLY A 311 -13.12 -15.44 8.05
CA GLY A 311 -13.84 -14.22 8.40
C GLY A 311 -13.03 -12.94 8.29
N LEU A 312 -11.79 -13.02 7.80
CA LEU A 312 -10.90 -11.88 7.63
C LEU A 312 -11.26 -11.06 6.38
N PRO A 313 -10.89 -9.77 6.31
CA PRO A 313 -11.29 -8.92 5.23
C PRO A 313 -10.63 -9.29 3.89
N ALA A 314 -11.43 -9.36 2.83
CA ALA A 314 -10.96 -9.20 1.46
C ALA A 314 -10.81 -7.71 1.14
N SER A 315 -9.95 -7.38 0.19
CA SER A 315 -9.72 -6.02 -0.27
C SER A 315 -9.67 -5.93 -1.79
N VAL A 316 -10.46 -5.02 -2.36
CA VAL A 316 -10.40 -4.64 -3.77
C VAL A 316 -9.43 -3.48 -3.95
N GLN A 317 -8.71 -3.46 -5.07
CA GLN A 317 -7.83 -2.37 -5.46
C GLN A 317 -8.42 -1.66 -6.70
N LEU A 318 -8.69 -0.35 -6.58
CA LEU A 318 -9.07 0.51 -7.69
C LEU A 318 -7.85 1.34 -8.10
N ILE A 319 -7.55 1.37 -9.39
CA ILE A 319 -6.33 1.98 -9.95
C ILE A 319 -6.74 2.92 -11.08
N GLY A 320 -6.24 4.15 -11.04
CA GLY A 320 -6.41 5.15 -12.11
C GLY A 320 -5.13 5.33 -12.92
N LYS A 321 -5.23 6.04 -14.04
CA LYS A 321 -4.07 6.53 -14.79
C LYS A 321 -3.37 7.66 -14.01
N PRO A 322 -2.16 8.08 -14.40
CA PRO A 322 -1.48 9.19 -13.74
C PRO A 322 -2.35 10.44 -13.65
N GLY A 323 -2.56 10.96 -12.44
CA GLY A 323 -3.39 12.13 -12.19
C GLY A 323 -4.87 11.85 -11.92
N ASP A 324 -5.34 10.61 -12.06
CA ASP A 324 -6.74 10.21 -11.80
C ASP A 324 -7.04 9.99 -10.31
N ASP A 325 -6.26 10.57 -9.41
CA ASP A 325 -6.42 10.42 -7.94
C ASP A 325 -7.85 10.74 -7.49
N ALA A 326 -8.42 11.82 -8.02
CA ALA A 326 -9.77 12.25 -7.69
C ALA A 326 -10.85 11.26 -8.19
N LEU A 327 -10.67 10.69 -9.37
CA LEU A 327 -11.57 9.68 -9.94
C LEU A 327 -11.52 8.39 -9.12
N VAL A 328 -10.31 7.92 -8.77
CA VAL A 328 -10.12 6.71 -7.98
C VAL A 328 -10.80 6.83 -6.62
N LEU A 329 -10.63 7.96 -5.94
CA LEU A 329 -11.26 8.20 -4.62
C LEU A 329 -12.77 8.35 -4.73
N ALA A 330 -13.29 9.05 -5.74
CA ALA A 330 -14.74 9.19 -5.94
C ALA A 330 -15.40 7.85 -6.27
N ALA A 331 -14.78 7.03 -7.12
CA ALA A 331 -15.24 5.68 -7.42
C ALA A 331 -15.17 4.79 -6.16
N GLY A 332 -14.08 4.90 -5.40
CA GLY A 332 -13.92 4.18 -4.12
C GLY A 332 -15.01 4.54 -3.11
N GLN A 333 -15.35 5.82 -2.94
CA GLN A 333 -16.46 6.25 -2.08
C GLN A 333 -17.82 5.67 -2.55
N ALA A 334 -18.05 5.62 -3.85
CA ALA A 334 -19.28 5.06 -4.39
C ALA A 334 -19.37 3.55 -4.13
N VAL A 335 -18.27 2.82 -4.41
CA VAL A 335 -18.16 1.38 -4.13
C VAL A 335 -18.30 1.08 -2.64
N GLU A 336 -17.64 1.86 -1.77
CA GLU A 336 -17.74 1.71 -0.31
C GLU A 336 -19.20 1.81 0.15
N ARG A 337 -19.94 2.83 -0.30
CA ARG A 337 -21.37 2.97 0.03
C ARG A 337 -22.20 1.78 -0.43
N GLY A 338 -21.96 1.27 -1.63
CA GLY A 338 -22.67 0.11 -2.16
C GLY A 338 -22.39 -1.20 -1.43
N LEU A 339 -21.19 -1.32 -0.82
CA LEU A 339 -20.80 -2.49 -0.02
C LEU A 339 -21.36 -2.45 1.41
N LEU A 340 -21.59 -1.26 1.98
CA LEU A 340 -22.12 -1.10 3.34
C LEU A 340 -23.63 -1.43 3.46
N GLY A 341 -24.37 -1.49 2.37
CA GLY A 341 -25.82 -1.66 2.39
C GLY A 341 -26.58 -0.44 2.95
N PRO A 342 -27.93 -0.52 3.02
CA PRO A 342 -28.76 0.61 3.41
C PRO A 342 -28.59 1.05 4.88
N ASP A 343 -28.12 0.19 5.76
CA ASP A 343 -27.96 0.48 7.20
C ASP A 343 -26.59 1.03 7.58
N GLY A 344 -25.67 1.17 6.62
CA GLY A 344 -24.36 1.78 6.82
C GLY A 344 -23.38 0.97 7.68
N ASP A 345 -23.77 -0.22 8.11
CA ASP A 345 -22.90 -1.10 8.89
C ASP A 345 -21.89 -1.78 7.97
N ARG A 346 -20.60 -1.53 8.22
CA ARG A 346 -19.56 -2.41 7.67
C ARG A 346 -19.86 -3.82 8.15
N PRO A 347 -19.73 -4.85 7.30
CA PRO A 347 -19.78 -6.23 7.78
C PRO A 347 -18.71 -6.37 8.85
N VAL A 348 -19.16 -6.35 10.11
CA VAL A 348 -18.30 -6.43 11.29
C VAL A 348 -17.60 -7.79 11.22
N VAL A 349 -16.29 -7.77 11.14
CA VAL A 349 -15.50 -8.92 11.57
C VAL A 349 -15.89 -9.12 13.04
N SER A 350 -16.57 -10.21 13.34
CA SER A 350 -17.13 -10.49 14.65
C SER A 350 -16.09 -10.18 15.73
N ASP A 351 -16.44 -9.27 16.65
CA ASP A 351 -15.66 -9.02 17.85
C ASP A 351 -15.44 -10.35 18.57
N GLY A 352 -14.28 -10.95 18.37
CA GLY A 352 -13.84 -12.14 19.10
C GLY A 352 -13.49 -11.80 20.55
N ARG A 353 -14.37 -11.06 21.24
CA ARG A 353 -14.28 -10.90 22.69
C ARG A 353 -14.86 -12.15 23.32
N PRO A 354 -14.06 -12.93 24.08
CA PRO A 354 -14.64 -13.94 24.94
C PRO A 354 -15.50 -13.22 25.99
N GLY A 355 -16.78 -13.63 26.07
CA GLY A 355 -17.73 -13.16 27.07
C GLY A 355 -17.35 -13.55 28.48
#